data_a0e9a34748969aa53f00208bceed3b7b
#
_entry.id   a0e9a34748969aa53f00208bceed3b7b
#
_cell.length_a   1.000
_cell.length_b   1.000
_cell.length_c   1.000
_cell.angle_alpha   90.00
_cell.angle_beta   90.00
_cell.angle_gamma   90.00
#
_symmetry.space_group_name_H-M   'P 1'
#
loop_
_entity.id
_entity.type
_entity.pdbx_description
1 polymer ?
#
loop_
_entity_poly.entity_id
_entity_poly.type
_entity_poly.pdbx_seq_one_letter_code
_entity_poly.pdbx_strand_id
1 'polypeptide(L)'
;MKAEIINYLLDLNEKGINGEINPLEVYIDLKSIESCLKDVLKGLQEDAINEAEKYGKGEHSAYGAKFNVRNGATRYDFKKIAEWAEMSAKLKAFEEARKSIIKSGQSEVYDANGELIELPIVKPGATTIAIKL
;
A
#
# COMPACT_ATOMS: atom_id res chain seq x y z
N MET A 1 -0.48 30.04 -3.40
CA MET A 1 -0.46 28.77 -4.16
C MET A 1 -0.69 27.52 -3.28
N LYS A 2 0.21 27.13 -2.36
CA LYS A 2 0.01 25.91 -1.53
C LYS A 2 -1.29 25.97 -0.70
N ALA A 3 -1.57 27.08 -0.03
CA ALA A 3 -2.77 27.28 0.77
C ALA A 3 -4.05 27.25 -0.08
N GLU A 4 -4.02 27.83 -1.26
CA GLU A 4 -5.16 27.84 -2.19
C GLU A 4 -5.53 26.44 -2.66
N ILE A 5 -4.52 25.61 -3.00
CA ILE A 5 -4.74 24.22 -3.38
C ILE A 5 -5.32 23.41 -2.21
N ILE A 6 -4.78 23.60 -1.01
CA ILE A 6 -5.30 22.92 0.19
C ILE A 6 -6.75 23.32 0.45
N ASN A 7 -7.06 24.62 0.40
CA ASN A 7 -8.41 25.13 0.61
C ASN A 7 -9.39 24.60 -0.44
N TYR A 8 -8.97 24.51 -1.71
CA TYR A 8 -9.78 23.91 -2.78
C TYR A 8 -10.11 22.45 -2.51
N LEU A 9 -9.12 21.65 -2.08
CA LEU A 9 -9.33 20.23 -1.76
C LEU A 9 -10.25 20.05 -0.54
N LEU A 10 -10.14 20.92 0.47
CA LEU A 10 -11.01 20.90 1.65
C LEU A 10 -12.46 21.29 1.28
N ASP A 11 -12.64 22.29 0.43
CA ASP A 11 -13.97 22.71 -0.08
C ASP A 11 -14.63 21.57 -0.87
N LEU A 12 -13.90 20.90 -1.76
CA LEU A 12 -14.41 19.73 -2.46
C LEU A 12 -14.84 18.61 -1.50
N ASN A 13 -14.04 18.32 -0.48
CA ASN A 13 -14.37 17.32 0.53
C ASN A 13 -15.64 17.69 1.31
N GLU A 14 -15.78 18.95 1.71
CA GLU A 14 -16.96 19.45 2.43
C GLU A 14 -18.23 19.34 1.56
N LYS A 15 -18.17 19.76 0.30
CA LYS A 15 -19.28 19.63 -0.65
C LYS A 15 -19.71 18.18 -0.87
N GLY A 16 -18.74 17.25 -0.91
CA GLY A 16 -19.04 15.81 -0.98
C GLY A 16 -19.73 15.29 0.28
N ILE A 17 -19.24 15.67 1.47
CA ILE A 17 -19.81 15.27 2.76
C ILE A 17 -21.24 15.83 2.93
N ASN A 18 -21.46 17.08 2.56
CA ASN A 18 -22.76 17.76 2.67
C ASN A 18 -23.76 17.34 1.58
N GLY A 19 -23.37 16.54 0.62
CA GLY A 19 -24.23 16.08 -0.46
C GLY A 19 -24.52 17.13 -1.55
N GLU A 20 -23.76 18.21 -1.59
CA GLU A 20 -23.85 19.21 -2.65
C GLU A 20 -23.33 18.66 -3.99
N ILE A 21 -22.32 17.79 -3.92
CA ILE A 21 -21.78 17.01 -5.03
C ILE A 21 -21.85 15.53 -4.63
N ASN A 22 -22.04 14.63 -5.60
CA ASN A 22 -22.03 13.20 -5.32
C ASN A 22 -20.68 12.79 -4.68
N PRO A 23 -20.67 12.17 -3.49
CA PRO A 23 -19.43 11.77 -2.82
C PRO A 23 -18.53 10.85 -3.65
N LEU A 24 -19.11 10.01 -4.51
CA LEU A 24 -18.34 9.14 -5.41
C LEU A 24 -17.63 9.94 -6.49
N GLU A 25 -18.28 10.98 -7.05
CA GLU A 25 -17.69 11.89 -8.02
C GLU A 25 -16.48 12.62 -7.42
N VAL A 26 -16.66 13.23 -6.24
CA VAL A 26 -15.56 13.90 -5.51
C VAL A 26 -14.42 12.92 -5.23
N TYR A 27 -14.74 11.68 -4.83
CA TYR A 27 -13.72 10.67 -4.54
C TYR A 27 -12.92 10.27 -5.79
N ILE A 28 -13.57 10.15 -6.95
CA ILE A 28 -12.91 9.87 -8.25
C ILE A 28 -12.01 11.03 -8.65
N ASP A 29 -12.48 12.28 -8.52
CA ASP A 29 -11.69 13.47 -8.84
C ASP A 29 -10.45 13.58 -7.96
N LEU A 30 -10.60 13.37 -6.66
CA LEU A 30 -9.48 13.37 -5.72
C LEU A 30 -8.49 12.23 -6.02
N LYS A 31 -8.94 11.06 -6.47
CA LYS A 31 -8.06 9.97 -6.91
C LYS A 31 -7.30 10.31 -8.19
N SER A 32 -7.92 11.03 -9.11
CA SER A 32 -7.25 11.53 -10.32
C SER A 32 -6.15 12.53 -9.98
N ILE A 33 -6.43 13.46 -9.07
CA ILE A 33 -5.45 14.42 -8.54
C ILE A 33 -4.30 13.70 -7.82
N GLU A 34 -4.61 12.70 -6.97
CA GLU A 34 -3.60 11.88 -6.28
C GLU A 34 -2.67 11.17 -7.27
N SER A 35 -3.22 10.60 -8.35
CA SER A 35 -2.44 9.94 -9.40
C SER A 35 -1.50 10.92 -10.09
N CYS A 36 -2.02 12.07 -10.50
CA CYS A 36 -1.23 13.13 -11.13
C CYS A 36 -0.09 13.62 -10.21
N LEU A 37 -0.39 13.85 -8.93
CA LEU A 37 0.62 14.27 -7.94
C LEU A 37 1.71 13.23 -7.76
N LYS A 38 1.38 11.93 -7.74
CA LYS A 38 2.36 10.84 -7.65
C LYS A 38 3.31 10.84 -8.85
N ASP A 39 2.79 11.04 -10.05
CA ASP A 39 3.61 11.08 -11.26
C ASP A 39 4.56 12.29 -11.28
N VAL A 40 4.05 13.47 -10.90
CA VAL A 40 4.87 14.69 -10.78
C VAL A 40 5.96 14.50 -9.72
N LEU A 41 5.62 13.98 -8.54
CA LEU A 41 6.59 13.72 -7.47
C LEU A 41 7.65 12.70 -7.90
N LYS A 42 7.26 11.66 -8.62
CA LYS A 42 8.20 10.67 -9.16
C LYS A 42 9.16 11.30 -10.17
N GLY A 43 8.66 12.19 -11.03
CA GLY A 43 9.50 12.93 -11.99
C GLY A 43 10.53 13.84 -11.33
N LEU A 44 10.18 14.45 -10.18
CA LEU A 44 11.07 15.35 -9.44
C LEU A 44 11.99 14.66 -8.42
N GLN A 45 11.75 13.38 -8.13
CA GLN A 45 12.37 12.69 -6.99
C GLN A 45 13.89 12.69 -7.05
N GLU A 46 14.48 12.41 -8.20
CA GLU A 46 15.94 12.35 -8.37
C GLU A 46 16.59 13.72 -8.15
N ASP A 47 16.04 14.75 -8.78
CA ASP A 47 16.54 16.12 -8.63
C ASP A 47 16.40 16.62 -7.18
N ALA A 48 15.28 16.31 -6.54
CA ALA A 48 15.05 16.66 -5.14
C ALA A 48 16.04 15.97 -4.20
N ILE A 49 16.40 14.69 -4.47
CA ILE A 49 17.42 13.96 -3.71
C ILE A 49 18.78 14.63 -3.90
N ASN A 50 19.17 14.92 -5.15
CA ASN A 50 20.43 15.58 -5.45
C ASN A 50 20.57 16.95 -4.75
N GLU A 51 19.50 17.73 -4.70
CA GLU A 51 19.48 18.99 -3.96
C GLU A 51 19.56 18.77 -2.45
N ALA A 52 18.85 17.78 -1.91
CA ALA A 52 18.87 17.47 -0.47
C ALA A 52 20.27 16.98 -0.02
N GLU A 53 20.98 16.23 -0.83
CA GLU A 53 22.33 15.72 -0.53
C GLU A 53 23.36 16.85 -0.29
N LYS A 54 23.15 18.02 -0.87
CA LYS A 54 24.02 19.20 -0.65
C LYS A 54 24.00 19.69 0.79
N TYR A 55 22.95 19.36 1.58
CA TYR A 55 22.87 19.67 3.01
C TYR A 55 23.68 18.72 3.87
N GLY A 56 24.15 17.56 3.35
CA GLY A 56 24.82 16.51 4.10
C GLY A 56 23.84 15.57 4.82
N LYS A 57 24.38 14.51 5.45
CA LYS A 57 23.57 13.53 6.20
C LYS A 57 23.02 14.14 7.49
N GLY A 58 21.78 13.76 7.84
CA GLY A 58 21.12 14.20 9.06
C GLY A 58 19.84 14.98 8.83
N GLU A 59 19.32 15.59 9.89
CA GLU A 59 18.09 16.37 9.86
C GLU A 59 18.37 17.82 9.49
N HIS A 60 17.56 18.36 8.61
CA HIS A 60 17.63 19.73 8.10
C HIS A 60 16.24 20.35 8.02
N SER A 61 16.20 21.68 7.94
CA SER A 61 14.96 22.45 7.76
C SER A 61 15.14 23.43 6.62
N ALA A 62 14.28 23.36 5.62
CA ALA A 62 14.21 24.32 4.53
C ALA A 62 12.81 24.39 3.94
N TYR A 63 12.48 25.51 3.30
CA TYR A 63 11.20 25.71 2.60
C TYR A 63 9.95 25.44 3.47
N GLY A 64 10.04 25.68 4.78
CA GLY A 64 8.94 25.45 5.73
C GLY A 64 8.70 23.97 6.06
N ALA A 65 9.65 23.08 5.78
CA ALA A 65 9.59 21.65 6.11
C ALA A 65 10.86 21.17 6.79
N LYS A 66 10.74 20.09 7.55
CA LYS A 66 11.88 19.31 8.05
C LYS A 66 12.08 18.10 7.15
N PHE A 67 13.32 17.78 6.83
CA PHE A 67 13.67 16.60 6.05
C PHE A 67 14.94 15.94 6.59
N ASN A 68 15.15 14.67 6.30
CA ASN A 68 16.30 13.91 6.76
C ASN A 68 17.00 13.27 5.57
N VAL A 69 18.28 13.57 5.39
CA VAL A 69 19.15 12.97 4.37
C VAL A 69 19.83 11.75 4.98
N ARG A 70 19.45 10.57 4.52
CA ARG A 70 19.95 9.27 5.02
C ARG A 70 20.24 8.30 3.89
N ASN A 71 21.10 7.34 4.16
CA ASN A 71 21.28 6.22 3.22
C ASN A 71 20.02 5.39 3.14
N GLY A 72 19.72 4.86 1.95
CA GLY A 72 18.65 3.88 1.77
C GLY A 72 18.92 2.62 2.61
N ALA A 73 17.85 1.92 2.99
CA ALA A 73 17.97 0.65 3.69
C ALA A 73 18.64 -0.40 2.80
N THR A 74 19.58 -1.15 3.37
CA THR A 74 20.16 -2.32 2.71
C THR A 74 19.06 -3.35 2.47
N ARG A 75 18.93 -3.84 1.25
CA ARG A 75 17.99 -4.89 0.88
C ARG A 75 18.75 -6.16 0.57
N TYR A 76 18.24 -7.27 1.09
CA TYR A 76 18.78 -8.60 0.84
C TYR A 76 17.85 -9.35 -0.12
N ASP A 77 18.38 -9.81 -1.24
CA ASP A 77 17.63 -10.61 -2.23
C ASP A 77 17.79 -12.11 -1.93
N PHE A 78 16.84 -12.66 -1.20
CA PHE A 78 16.80 -14.09 -0.87
C PHE A 78 16.28 -14.96 -2.03
N LYS A 79 15.62 -14.36 -3.04
CA LYS A 79 14.96 -15.11 -4.13
C LYS A 79 15.92 -15.96 -4.95
N LYS A 80 17.20 -15.62 -4.97
CA LYS A 80 18.26 -16.36 -5.67
C LYS A 80 18.80 -17.54 -4.89
N ILE A 81 18.42 -17.69 -3.62
CA ILE A 81 18.83 -18.81 -2.77
C ILE A 81 17.84 -19.94 -2.98
N ALA A 82 18.32 -21.09 -3.52
CA ALA A 82 17.46 -22.23 -3.85
C ALA A 82 16.70 -22.77 -2.63
N GLU A 83 17.35 -22.88 -1.48
CA GLU A 83 16.73 -23.31 -0.22
C GLU A 83 15.61 -22.39 0.23
N TRP A 84 15.80 -21.06 0.12
CA TRP A 84 14.78 -20.08 0.44
C TRP A 84 13.57 -20.20 -0.51
N ALA A 85 13.83 -20.39 -1.81
CA ALA A 85 12.78 -20.55 -2.82
C ALA A 85 11.96 -21.83 -2.56
N GLU A 86 12.61 -22.92 -2.17
CA GLU A 86 11.95 -24.18 -1.82
C GLU A 86 11.07 -24.04 -0.57
N MET A 87 11.59 -23.44 0.50
CA MET A 87 10.81 -23.17 1.72
C MET A 87 9.62 -22.23 1.45
N SER A 88 9.82 -21.20 0.65
CA SER A 88 8.76 -20.26 0.26
C SER A 88 7.67 -20.96 -0.56
N ALA A 89 8.04 -21.85 -1.48
CA ALA A 89 7.09 -22.63 -2.26
C ALA A 89 6.30 -23.62 -1.38
N LYS A 90 6.94 -24.28 -0.42
CA LYS A 90 6.28 -25.18 0.55
C LYS A 90 5.27 -24.41 1.41
N LEU A 91 5.65 -23.23 1.92
CA LEU A 91 4.76 -22.39 2.71
C LEU A 91 3.53 -21.97 1.89
N LYS A 92 3.74 -21.53 0.66
CA LYS A 92 2.66 -21.13 -0.24
C LYS A 92 1.71 -22.30 -0.56
N ALA A 93 2.25 -23.47 -0.83
CA ALA A 93 1.46 -24.68 -1.06
C ALA A 93 0.62 -25.06 0.17
N PHE A 94 1.21 -24.97 1.36
CA PHE A 94 0.51 -25.18 2.63
C PHE A 94 -0.67 -24.21 2.81
N GLU A 95 -0.46 -22.91 2.58
CA GLU A 95 -1.51 -21.91 2.69
C GLU A 95 -2.65 -22.15 1.68
N GLU A 96 -2.32 -22.44 0.42
CA GLU A 96 -3.31 -22.68 -0.63
C GLU A 96 -4.12 -23.96 -0.35
N ALA A 97 -3.52 -25.01 0.18
CA ALA A 97 -4.22 -26.21 0.58
C ALA A 97 -5.27 -25.90 1.68
N ARG A 98 -4.93 -25.09 2.70
CA ARG A 98 -5.87 -24.68 3.77
C ARG A 98 -6.98 -23.79 3.25
N LYS A 99 -6.66 -22.84 2.38
CA LYS A 99 -7.65 -21.97 1.71
C LYS A 99 -8.64 -22.79 0.87
N SER A 100 -8.18 -23.83 0.17
CA SER A 100 -9.02 -24.71 -0.63
C SER A 100 -10.03 -25.49 0.22
N ILE A 101 -9.62 -25.98 1.39
CA ILE A 101 -10.51 -26.63 2.34
C ILE A 101 -11.64 -25.70 2.77
N ILE A 102 -11.31 -24.45 3.16
CA ILE A 102 -12.30 -23.46 3.58
C ILE A 102 -13.25 -23.11 2.41
N LYS A 103 -12.74 -22.92 1.21
CA LYS A 103 -13.54 -22.61 0.02
C LYS A 103 -14.51 -23.74 -0.36
N SER A 104 -14.17 -25.00 -0.04
CA SER A 104 -15.05 -26.15 -0.24
C SER A 104 -16.18 -26.24 0.79
N GLY A 105 -16.21 -25.36 1.79
CA GLY A 105 -17.24 -25.33 2.84
C GLY A 105 -17.01 -26.35 3.96
N GLN A 106 -15.86 -27.01 3.99
CA GLN A 106 -15.51 -27.96 5.06
C GLN A 106 -14.98 -27.22 6.28
N SER A 107 -15.51 -27.55 7.46
CA SER A 107 -15.10 -26.95 8.73
C SER A 107 -14.16 -27.85 9.53
N GLU A 108 -14.22 -29.14 9.30
CA GLU A 108 -13.37 -30.15 9.95
C GLU A 108 -12.82 -31.11 8.89
N VAL A 109 -11.52 -31.21 8.81
CA VAL A 109 -10.79 -32.11 7.89
C VAL A 109 -9.69 -32.79 8.67
N TYR A 110 -9.55 -34.07 8.47
CA TYR A 110 -8.53 -34.89 9.11
C TYR A 110 -7.47 -35.31 8.08
N ASP A 111 -6.23 -35.41 8.50
CA ASP A 111 -5.14 -35.91 7.67
C ASP A 111 -5.16 -37.42 7.54
N ALA A 112 -4.18 -37.98 6.82
CA ALA A 112 -4.04 -39.44 6.63
C ALA A 112 -3.81 -40.22 7.95
N ASN A 113 -3.36 -39.55 9.00
CA ASN A 113 -3.13 -40.12 10.34
C ASN A 113 -4.35 -39.97 11.25
N GLY A 114 -5.44 -39.31 10.80
CA GLY A 114 -6.63 -39.04 11.57
C GLY A 114 -6.49 -37.86 12.51
N GLU A 115 -5.49 -37.03 12.33
CA GLU A 115 -5.31 -35.77 13.09
C GLU A 115 -6.08 -34.62 12.43
N LEU A 116 -6.70 -33.79 13.29
CA LEU A 116 -7.46 -32.63 12.83
C LEU A 116 -6.50 -31.61 12.17
N ILE A 117 -6.82 -31.22 10.94
CA ILE A 117 -6.10 -30.17 10.23
C ILE A 117 -6.52 -28.80 10.76
N GLU A 118 -5.59 -28.04 11.32
CA GLU A 118 -5.84 -26.66 11.72
C GLU A 118 -6.06 -25.77 10.50
N LEU A 119 -7.16 -25.00 10.53
CA LEU A 119 -7.54 -24.07 9.50
C LEU A 119 -7.33 -22.61 9.97
N PRO A 120 -6.95 -21.71 9.06
CA PRO A 120 -6.80 -20.30 9.40
C PRO A 120 -8.14 -19.65 9.74
N ILE A 121 -8.11 -18.62 10.59
CA ILE A 121 -9.29 -17.79 10.87
C ILE A 121 -9.60 -16.96 9.61
N VAL A 122 -10.84 -17.05 9.13
CA VAL A 122 -11.31 -16.24 8.01
C VAL A 122 -11.75 -14.88 8.54
N LYS A 123 -11.08 -13.82 8.08
CA LYS A 123 -11.48 -12.44 8.34
C LYS A 123 -12.09 -11.87 7.06
N PRO A 124 -13.40 -11.62 6.99
CA PRO A 124 -14.00 -10.99 5.82
C PRO A 124 -13.37 -9.62 5.57
N GLY A 125 -13.06 -9.34 4.31
CA GLY A 125 -12.60 -8.01 3.90
C GLY A 125 -13.74 -6.99 3.94
N ALA A 126 -13.40 -5.73 4.25
CA ALA A 126 -14.35 -4.63 4.07
C ALA A 126 -14.61 -4.38 2.58
N THR A 127 -15.79 -3.84 2.26
CA THR A 127 -16.08 -3.35 0.91
C THR A 127 -15.13 -2.21 0.54
N THR A 128 -14.52 -2.30 -0.62
CA THR A 128 -13.59 -1.30 -1.14
C THR A 128 -14.02 -0.82 -2.51
N ILE A 129 -13.56 0.36 -2.90
CA ILE A 129 -13.80 0.93 -4.22
C ILE A 129 -12.51 0.85 -5.02
N ALA A 130 -12.53 0.14 -6.15
CA ALA A 130 -11.43 0.11 -7.12
C ALA A 130 -11.75 1.07 -8.26
N ILE A 131 -10.89 2.06 -8.47
CA ILE A 131 -11.04 3.06 -9.54
C ILE A 131 -9.93 2.82 -10.56
N LYS A 132 -10.33 2.72 -11.84
CA LYS A 132 -9.42 2.77 -12.98
C LYS A 132 -9.57 4.16 -13.61
N LEU A 133 -8.49 4.90 -13.69
CA LEU A 133 -8.39 6.22 -14.30
C LEU A 133 -7.88 6.10 -15.72
#